data_08098d838b86086360829cd736500f3e
#
_entry.id   08098d838b86086360829cd736500f3e
#
_cell.length_a   1.000
_cell.length_b   1.000
_cell.length_c   1.000
_cell.angle_alpha   90.00
_cell.angle_beta   90.00
_cell.angle_gamma   90.00
#
_symmetry.space_group_name_H-M   'P 1'
#
loop_
_entity.id
_entity.type
_entity.pdbx_description
1 polymer ?
#
loop_
_entity_poly.entity_id
_entity_poly.type
_entity_poly.pdbx_seq_one_letter_code
_entity_poly.pdbx_strand_id
1 'polypeptide(L)'
;MLKLSYHITTRRKETISLMSKSITQDMAYRQSLMKYAEKYGVSRASRKYNKSRSYIYFWKQRWDGSVASLGCQSRRPHSHPNQHTEAELKLIRDMRRRNPTLGMIELWHRLRRRGYTRCPESLFRVMRRLGMFPDPKPKKTYKPKPYEQMTHPGERVQVDVKVVPRSCIADPDLRLFQYTAIDEFTRLRFLAAYPEQSTYSSADFLRKLTAWYARRGIQIECVQTDNGFEFTNRFSNSKRDLQTLFEKTAAELGIQHKLIRPYTPRHNGKVERSHREDQKRFYSCHDFYSLDDFAKQLAVHLSLSNNLPMRPLHWLSPIEFIVQYV
;
A
#
# COMPACT_ATOMS: atom_id res chain seq x y z
N MET A 1 -25.78 27.42 4.04
CA MET A 1 -25.11 26.12 4.10
C MET A 1 -24.75 25.68 5.54
N LEU A 2 -25.68 25.77 6.49
CA LEU A 2 -25.42 25.50 7.94
C LEU A 2 -26.44 24.55 8.57
N LYS A 3 -27.24 23.81 7.77
CA LYS A 3 -28.27 22.90 8.31
C LYS A 3 -27.94 21.40 8.24
N LEU A 4 -26.83 20.97 7.60
CA LEU A 4 -26.49 19.54 7.46
C LEU A 4 -25.63 18.98 8.62
N SER A 5 -24.99 19.82 9.41
CA SER A 5 -24.13 19.38 10.52
C SER A 5 -24.90 18.90 11.76
N TYR A 6 -26.13 19.36 11.96
CA TYR A 6 -26.92 19.01 13.15
C TYR A 6 -27.53 17.59 13.09
N HIS A 7 -27.82 17.06 11.90
CA HIS A 7 -28.46 15.74 11.76
C HIS A 7 -27.55 14.54 12.06
N ILE A 8 -26.24 14.66 11.80
CA ILE A 8 -25.31 13.52 12.00
C ILE A 8 -25.00 13.31 13.49
N THR A 9 -24.90 14.40 14.26
CA THR A 9 -24.65 14.32 15.70
C THR A 9 -25.86 13.79 16.46
N THR A 10 -27.06 14.13 16.02
CA THR A 10 -28.32 13.64 16.60
C THR A 10 -28.54 12.15 16.33
N ARG A 11 -28.26 11.67 15.10
CA ARG A 11 -28.33 10.24 14.77
C ARG A 11 -27.35 9.38 15.59
N ARG A 12 -26.11 9.85 15.83
CA ARG A 12 -25.15 9.10 16.69
C ARG A 12 -25.61 9.03 18.14
N LYS A 13 -26.20 10.09 18.67
CA LYS A 13 -26.74 10.07 20.03
C LYS A 13 -27.99 9.19 20.14
N GLU A 14 -28.85 9.20 19.14
CA GLU A 14 -30.03 8.33 19.10
C GLU A 14 -29.67 6.85 18.91
N THR A 15 -28.65 6.54 18.10
CA THR A 15 -28.16 5.15 17.93
C THR A 15 -27.53 4.61 19.21
N ILE A 16 -26.80 5.44 19.97
CA ILE A 16 -26.26 5.05 21.27
C ILE A 16 -27.35 4.91 22.32
N SER A 17 -28.40 5.74 22.29
CA SER A 17 -29.58 5.63 23.17
C SER A 17 -30.42 4.39 22.85
N LEU A 18 -30.54 4.02 21.58
CA LEU A 18 -31.27 2.79 21.15
C LEU A 18 -30.50 1.52 21.52
N MET A 19 -29.16 1.52 21.43
CA MET A 19 -28.33 0.37 21.88
C MET A 19 -28.39 0.14 23.39
N SER A 20 -28.63 1.18 24.20
CA SER A 20 -28.76 1.05 25.67
C SER A 20 -30.09 0.43 26.11
N LYS A 21 -31.07 0.28 25.19
CA LYS A 21 -32.38 -0.31 25.47
C LYS A 21 -32.52 -1.78 25.06
N SER A 22 -31.52 -2.35 24.39
CA SER A 22 -31.58 -3.76 24.03
C SER A 22 -31.28 -4.64 25.25
N ILE A 23 -32.19 -5.61 25.50
CA ILE A 23 -31.98 -6.61 26.55
C ILE A 23 -30.94 -7.62 26.04
N THR A 24 -29.77 -7.69 26.70
CA THR A 24 -28.78 -8.70 26.38
C THR A 24 -29.17 -10.06 26.99
N GLN A 25 -28.61 -11.16 26.43
CA GLN A 25 -28.82 -12.50 27.00
C GLN A 25 -28.42 -12.54 28.49
N ASP A 26 -27.38 -11.84 28.86
CA ASP A 26 -26.93 -11.75 30.26
C ASP A 26 -27.93 -11.07 31.16
N MET A 27 -28.58 -10.01 30.69
CA MET A 27 -29.62 -9.31 31.45
C MET A 27 -30.87 -10.19 31.62
N ALA A 28 -31.30 -10.88 30.59
CA ALA A 28 -32.41 -11.83 30.65
C ALA A 28 -32.12 -12.99 31.63
N TYR A 29 -30.89 -13.53 31.57
CA TYR A 29 -30.43 -14.55 32.51
C TYR A 29 -30.45 -14.05 33.97
N ARG A 30 -29.94 -12.85 34.23
CA ARG A 30 -29.95 -12.23 35.57
C ARG A 30 -31.36 -11.96 36.05
N GLN A 31 -32.29 -11.55 35.17
CA GLN A 31 -33.70 -11.39 35.49
C GLN A 31 -34.33 -12.71 35.95
N SER A 32 -34.12 -13.79 35.22
CA SER A 32 -34.59 -15.12 35.58
C SER A 32 -34.05 -15.57 36.94
N LEU A 33 -32.75 -15.31 37.18
CA LEU A 33 -32.10 -15.60 38.46
C LEU A 33 -32.72 -14.80 39.61
N MET A 34 -32.95 -13.49 39.42
CA MET A 34 -33.55 -12.63 40.46
C MET A 34 -34.95 -13.02 40.81
N LYS A 35 -35.83 -13.22 39.82
CA LYS A 35 -37.19 -13.68 40.02
C LYS A 35 -37.23 -15.04 40.75
N TYR A 36 -36.30 -15.94 40.45
CA TYR A 36 -36.22 -17.23 41.14
C TYR A 36 -35.70 -17.05 42.57
N ALA A 37 -34.73 -16.18 42.80
CA ALA A 37 -34.20 -15.91 44.13
C ALA A 37 -35.20 -15.24 45.06
N GLU A 38 -36.11 -14.39 44.53
CA GLU A 38 -37.19 -13.79 45.27
C GLU A 38 -38.20 -14.85 45.71
N LYS A 39 -38.56 -15.77 44.81
CA LYS A 39 -39.58 -16.82 45.10
C LYS A 39 -39.09 -17.93 46.00
N TYR A 40 -37.81 -18.38 45.82
CA TYR A 40 -37.33 -19.61 46.46
C TYR A 40 -36.10 -19.39 47.37
N GLY A 41 -35.64 -18.16 47.52
CA GLY A 41 -34.49 -17.78 48.32
C GLY A 41 -33.17 -17.96 47.60
N VAL A 42 -32.17 -17.22 48.11
CA VAL A 42 -30.80 -17.12 47.54
C VAL A 42 -30.08 -18.49 47.52
N SER A 43 -30.24 -19.32 48.55
CA SER A 43 -29.55 -20.62 48.65
C SER A 43 -30.04 -21.63 47.60
N ARG A 44 -31.33 -21.64 47.28
CA ARG A 44 -31.90 -22.46 46.18
C ARG A 44 -31.52 -21.94 44.83
N ALA A 45 -31.52 -20.60 44.66
CA ALA A 45 -31.10 -19.94 43.41
C ALA A 45 -29.58 -20.23 43.11
N SER A 46 -28.74 -20.18 44.14
CA SER A 46 -27.31 -20.48 44.02
C SER A 46 -27.07 -21.89 43.45
N ARG A 47 -27.78 -22.89 43.98
CA ARG A 47 -27.69 -24.28 43.47
C ARG A 47 -28.24 -24.45 42.07
N LYS A 48 -29.42 -23.88 41.79
CA LYS A 48 -30.09 -24.02 40.48
C LYS A 48 -29.30 -23.38 39.35
N TYR A 49 -28.75 -22.19 39.56
CA TYR A 49 -28.07 -21.39 38.53
C TYR A 49 -26.56 -21.56 38.56
N ASN A 50 -26.01 -22.39 39.46
CA ASN A 50 -24.58 -22.62 39.67
C ASN A 50 -23.80 -21.31 39.81
N LYS A 51 -24.30 -20.40 40.67
CA LYS A 51 -23.67 -19.11 40.97
C LYS A 51 -23.46 -18.98 42.48
N SER A 52 -22.35 -18.31 42.85
CA SER A 52 -22.09 -18.04 44.25
C SER A 52 -23.20 -17.16 44.88
N ARG A 53 -23.43 -17.34 46.19
CA ARG A 53 -24.37 -16.49 46.92
C ARG A 53 -23.98 -15.00 46.85
N SER A 54 -22.67 -14.68 46.90
CA SER A 54 -22.15 -13.34 46.75
C SER A 54 -22.55 -12.72 45.39
N TYR A 55 -22.49 -13.48 44.30
CA TYR A 55 -22.95 -13.03 42.97
C TYR A 55 -24.44 -12.67 42.98
N ILE A 56 -25.27 -13.48 43.66
CA ILE A 56 -26.71 -13.24 43.73
C ILE A 56 -27.01 -12.00 44.58
N TYR A 57 -26.36 -11.85 45.74
CA TYR A 57 -26.52 -10.66 46.59
C TYR A 57 -26.06 -9.37 45.88
N PHE A 58 -24.95 -9.44 45.12
CA PHE A 58 -24.47 -8.29 44.33
C PHE A 58 -25.51 -7.81 43.31
N TRP A 59 -26.19 -8.71 42.62
CA TRP A 59 -27.25 -8.32 41.70
C TRP A 59 -28.56 -7.97 42.40
N LYS A 60 -28.85 -8.59 43.55
CA LYS A 60 -30.03 -8.30 44.36
C LYS A 60 -30.02 -6.87 44.88
N GLN A 61 -28.88 -6.32 45.28
CA GLN A 61 -28.76 -4.91 45.67
C GLN A 61 -29.09 -3.94 44.54
N ARG A 62 -28.95 -4.33 43.32
CA ARG A 62 -29.22 -3.51 42.12
C ARG A 62 -30.59 -3.76 41.53
N TRP A 63 -31.23 -4.81 41.91
CA TRP A 63 -32.52 -5.23 41.37
C TRP A 63 -33.66 -4.36 41.89
N ASP A 64 -34.28 -3.57 40.98
CA ASP A 64 -35.43 -2.72 41.23
C ASP A 64 -36.73 -3.24 40.58
N GLY A 65 -36.71 -4.49 40.06
CA GLY A 65 -37.83 -5.06 39.28
C GLY A 65 -37.66 -4.86 37.78
N SER A 66 -36.81 -3.95 37.31
CA SER A 66 -36.59 -3.67 35.89
C SER A 66 -35.39 -4.43 35.34
N VAL A 67 -35.48 -4.85 34.07
CA VAL A 67 -34.36 -5.53 33.41
C VAL A 67 -33.17 -4.57 33.22
N ALA A 68 -33.42 -3.27 33.11
CA ALA A 68 -32.39 -2.26 32.94
C ALA A 68 -31.42 -2.17 34.13
N SER A 69 -31.92 -2.41 35.37
CA SER A 69 -31.07 -2.43 36.59
C SER A 69 -30.03 -3.54 36.60
N LEU A 70 -30.23 -4.60 35.84
CA LEU A 70 -29.35 -5.75 35.71
C LEU A 70 -28.27 -5.55 34.61
N GLY A 71 -28.21 -4.39 33.99
CA GLY A 71 -27.17 -4.01 33.03
C GLY A 71 -25.79 -3.84 33.70
N CYS A 72 -24.75 -4.21 32.99
CA CYS A 72 -23.38 -3.91 33.43
C CYS A 72 -23.12 -2.41 33.37
N GLN A 73 -22.76 -1.82 34.48
CA GLN A 73 -22.31 -0.42 34.51
C GLN A 73 -20.89 -0.31 33.98
N SER A 74 -20.62 0.78 33.29
CA SER A 74 -19.27 1.08 32.82
C SER A 74 -18.31 1.20 34.02
N ARG A 75 -17.21 0.47 33.95
CA ARG A 75 -16.10 0.61 34.93
C ARG A 75 -15.15 1.75 34.59
N ARG A 76 -15.46 2.52 33.56
CA ARG A 76 -14.62 3.63 33.12
C ARG A 76 -14.67 4.73 34.18
N PRO A 77 -13.52 5.28 34.60
CA PRO A 77 -13.48 6.42 35.50
C PRO A 77 -14.33 7.57 34.95
N HIS A 78 -15.08 8.25 35.81
CA HIS A 78 -15.88 9.43 35.46
C HIS A 78 -15.00 10.63 35.11
N SER A 79 -13.84 10.75 35.76
CA SER A 79 -12.85 11.78 35.51
C SER A 79 -11.46 11.14 35.38
N HIS A 80 -10.58 11.81 34.66
CA HIS A 80 -9.18 11.40 34.51
C HIS A 80 -8.30 12.60 34.90
N PRO A 81 -7.22 12.41 35.71
CA PRO A 81 -6.35 13.52 36.14
C PRO A 81 -5.82 14.38 34.98
N ASN A 82 -5.54 13.75 33.85
CA ASN A 82 -5.05 14.40 32.62
C ASN A 82 -6.16 14.88 31.67
N GLN A 83 -7.43 14.88 32.11
CA GLN A 83 -8.53 15.42 31.31
C GLN A 83 -8.39 16.94 31.17
N HIS A 84 -8.69 17.49 29.99
CA HIS A 84 -8.74 18.95 29.82
C HIS A 84 -9.83 19.56 30.66
N THR A 85 -9.49 20.67 31.31
CA THR A 85 -10.44 21.48 32.06
C THR A 85 -11.38 22.23 31.10
N GLU A 86 -12.53 22.67 31.62
CA GLU A 86 -13.47 23.48 30.82
C GLU A 86 -12.85 24.81 30.36
N ALA A 87 -11.98 25.41 31.20
CA ALA A 87 -11.24 26.59 30.81
C ALA A 87 -10.30 26.36 29.62
N GLU A 88 -9.56 25.25 29.62
CA GLU A 88 -8.71 24.85 28.49
C GLU A 88 -9.54 24.56 27.23
N LEU A 89 -10.67 23.87 27.38
CA LEU A 89 -11.56 23.59 26.26
C LEU A 89 -12.18 24.87 25.69
N LYS A 90 -12.56 25.83 26.51
CA LYS A 90 -13.03 27.14 26.09
C LYS A 90 -11.95 27.89 25.31
N LEU A 91 -10.74 27.92 25.86
CA LEU A 91 -9.59 28.58 25.24
C LEU A 91 -9.30 27.98 23.83
N ILE A 92 -9.34 26.65 23.69
CA ILE A 92 -9.13 25.96 22.41
C ILE A 92 -10.25 26.33 21.42
N ARG A 93 -11.52 26.28 21.83
CA ARG A 93 -12.67 26.62 20.98
C ARG A 93 -12.59 28.08 20.50
N ASP A 94 -12.32 29.01 21.38
CA ASP A 94 -12.24 30.43 21.07
C ASP A 94 -11.07 30.73 20.12
N MET A 95 -9.91 30.12 20.38
CA MET A 95 -8.75 30.30 19.54
C MET A 95 -8.99 29.74 18.12
N ARG A 96 -9.61 28.56 18.01
CA ARG A 96 -9.94 27.95 16.72
C ARG A 96 -10.98 28.74 15.94
N ARG A 97 -12.01 29.25 16.63
CA ARG A 97 -13.03 30.11 16.02
C ARG A 97 -12.44 31.38 15.42
N ARG A 98 -11.51 32.02 16.14
CA ARG A 98 -10.84 33.25 15.67
C ARG A 98 -9.82 33.00 14.56
N ASN A 99 -9.30 31.78 14.46
CA ASN A 99 -8.25 31.41 13.52
C ASN A 99 -8.58 30.08 12.81
N PRO A 100 -9.58 30.04 11.93
CA PRO A 100 -10.08 28.81 11.35
C PRO A 100 -9.09 28.12 10.39
N THR A 101 -8.18 28.87 9.78
CA THR A 101 -7.23 28.41 8.76
C THR A 101 -5.87 28.00 9.33
N LEU A 102 -5.59 28.28 10.61
CA LEU A 102 -4.30 27.95 11.21
C LEU A 102 -4.05 26.44 11.25
N GLY A 103 -2.82 26.04 10.93
CA GLY A 103 -2.32 24.70 11.17
C GLY A 103 -2.33 24.35 12.68
N MET A 104 -2.39 23.05 13.00
CA MET A 104 -2.48 22.59 14.39
C MET A 104 -1.28 23.05 15.24
N ILE A 105 -0.06 22.95 14.72
CA ILE A 105 1.16 23.33 15.45
C ILE A 105 1.21 24.83 15.71
N GLU A 106 0.84 25.65 14.74
CA GLU A 106 0.78 27.09 14.86
C GLU A 106 -0.28 27.51 15.90
N LEU A 107 -1.45 26.87 15.86
CA LEU A 107 -2.49 27.04 16.85
C LEU A 107 -2.00 26.68 18.25
N TRP A 108 -1.25 25.58 18.39
CA TRP A 108 -0.66 25.17 19.66
C TRP A 108 0.32 26.21 20.21
N HIS A 109 1.21 26.76 19.38
CA HIS A 109 2.13 27.83 19.80
C HIS A 109 1.39 29.07 20.31
N ARG A 110 0.30 29.46 19.63
CA ARG A 110 -0.54 30.58 20.07
C ARG A 110 -1.27 30.30 21.39
N LEU A 111 -1.73 29.07 21.57
CA LEU A 111 -2.34 28.62 22.83
C LEU A 111 -1.34 28.62 23.98
N ARG A 112 -0.09 28.18 23.75
CA ARG A 112 0.97 28.22 24.74
C ARG A 112 1.24 29.63 25.25
N ARG A 113 1.26 30.61 24.37
CA ARG A 113 1.41 32.02 24.76
C ARG A 113 0.26 32.54 25.66
N ARG A 114 -0.83 31.80 25.76
CA ARG A 114 -2.01 32.09 26.57
C ARG A 114 -2.19 31.14 27.75
N GLY A 115 -1.12 30.44 28.14
CA GLY A 115 -1.11 29.58 29.31
C GLY A 115 -1.53 28.12 29.08
N TYR A 116 -1.70 27.70 27.86
CA TYR A 116 -1.94 26.27 27.56
C TYR A 116 -0.64 25.45 27.71
N THR A 117 -0.63 24.48 28.62
CA THR A 117 0.59 23.77 29.04
C THR A 117 0.77 22.38 28.41
N ARG A 118 -0.29 21.84 27.82
CA ARG A 118 -0.28 20.45 27.30
C ARG A 118 0.44 20.33 25.96
N CYS A 119 0.86 19.09 25.61
CA CYS A 119 1.58 18.78 24.38
C CYS A 119 0.66 18.86 23.12
N PRO A 120 1.25 18.98 21.92
CA PRO A 120 0.50 19.08 20.66
C PRO A 120 -0.41 17.88 20.41
N GLU A 121 0.03 16.65 20.76
CA GLU A 121 -0.74 15.43 20.58
C GLU A 121 -2.02 15.43 21.44
N SER A 122 -1.94 15.98 22.63
CA SER A 122 -3.09 16.14 23.52
C SER A 122 -4.10 17.14 22.92
N LEU A 123 -3.62 18.26 22.39
CA LEU A 123 -4.43 19.22 21.65
C LEU A 123 -5.11 18.57 20.43
N PHE A 124 -4.35 17.80 19.62
CA PHE A 124 -4.89 17.11 18.45
C PHE A 124 -6.04 16.17 18.79
N ARG A 125 -5.87 15.35 19.86
CA ARG A 125 -6.93 14.42 20.31
C ARG A 125 -8.20 15.16 20.71
N VAL A 126 -8.05 16.27 21.44
CA VAL A 126 -9.20 17.10 21.86
C VAL A 126 -9.87 17.77 20.67
N MET A 127 -9.11 18.40 19.78
CA MET A 127 -9.65 19.03 18.58
C MET A 127 -10.39 18.04 17.70
N ARG A 128 -9.86 16.80 17.55
CA ARG A 128 -10.51 15.74 16.81
C ARG A 128 -11.84 15.30 17.47
N ARG A 129 -11.84 15.14 18.79
CA ARG A 129 -13.06 14.82 19.57
C ARG A 129 -14.12 15.90 19.45
N LEU A 130 -13.71 17.16 19.38
CA LEU A 130 -14.60 18.32 19.24
C LEU A 130 -15.03 18.59 17.78
N GLY A 131 -14.60 17.76 16.80
CA GLY A 131 -14.97 17.93 15.40
C GLY A 131 -14.37 19.17 14.74
N MET A 132 -13.22 19.65 15.21
CA MET A 132 -12.60 20.90 14.74
C MET A 132 -11.76 20.73 13.47
N PHE A 133 -11.64 19.53 12.95
CA PHE A 133 -11.01 19.26 11.66
C PHE A 133 -12.08 19.10 10.59
N PRO A 134 -11.81 19.57 9.36
CA PRO A 134 -12.72 19.34 8.24
C PRO A 134 -12.89 17.83 8.00
N ASP A 135 -14.05 17.43 7.58
CA ASP A 135 -14.29 16.05 7.16
C ASP A 135 -13.31 15.68 6.05
N PRO A 136 -12.69 14.49 6.13
CA PRO A 136 -11.80 14.06 5.08
C PRO A 136 -12.57 14.00 3.77
N LYS A 137 -12.08 14.73 2.75
CA LYS A 137 -12.67 14.65 1.41
C LYS A 137 -12.71 13.19 1.00
N PRO A 138 -13.85 12.68 0.51
CA PRO A 138 -13.94 11.30 0.04
C PRO A 138 -12.84 11.08 -1.00
N LYS A 139 -11.95 10.14 -0.71
CA LYS A 139 -10.94 9.74 -1.69
C LYS A 139 -11.68 9.23 -2.92
N LYS A 140 -11.41 9.83 -4.08
CA LYS A 140 -11.92 9.28 -5.34
C LYS A 140 -11.48 7.82 -5.38
N THR A 141 -12.42 6.90 -5.35
CA THR A 141 -12.13 5.47 -5.48
C THR A 141 -11.60 5.27 -6.90
N TYR A 142 -10.29 5.09 -7.00
CA TYR A 142 -9.67 4.70 -8.26
C TYR A 142 -10.17 3.28 -8.59
N LYS A 143 -10.97 3.16 -9.64
CA LYS A 143 -11.30 1.87 -10.24
C LYS A 143 -10.19 1.58 -11.25
N PRO A 144 -9.26 0.66 -10.97
CA PRO A 144 -8.23 0.31 -11.93
C PRO A 144 -8.91 -0.28 -13.17
N LYS A 145 -8.53 0.21 -14.35
CA LYS A 145 -8.89 -0.49 -15.60
C LYS A 145 -8.28 -1.90 -15.53
N PRO A 146 -8.99 -2.92 -16.01
CA PRO A 146 -8.43 -4.25 -16.14
C PRO A 146 -7.09 -4.17 -16.89
N TYR A 147 -6.10 -4.90 -16.39
CA TYR A 147 -4.81 -4.98 -17.09
C TYR A 147 -5.02 -5.78 -18.39
N GLU A 148 -4.61 -5.19 -19.49
CA GLU A 148 -4.60 -5.86 -20.79
C GLU A 148 -3.61 -7.01 -20.75
N GLN A 149 -4.09 -8.23 -20.85
CA GLN A 149 -3.24 -9.42 -20.84
C GLN A 149 -2.81 -9.74 -22.26
N MET A 150 -1.53 -10.06 -22.42
CA MET A 150 -0.99 -10.50 -23.71
C MET A 150 -1.40 -11.94 -23.96
N THR A 151 -1.55 -12.28 -25.23
CA THR A 151 -2.14 -13.55 -25.71
C THR A 151 -1.10 -14.50 -26.30
N HIS A 152 0.04 -13.99 -26.75
CA HIS A 152 1.11 -14.78 -27.38
C HIS A 152 2.50 -14.22 -27.08
N PRO A 153 3.57 -15.05 -27.30
CA PRO A 153 4.95 -14.62 -27.10
C PRO A 153 5.34 -13.49 -28.06
N GLY A 154 6.03 -12.47 -27.54
CA GLY A 154 6.53 -11.34 -28.35
C GLY A 154 5.53 -10.22 -28.60
N GLU A 155 4.24 -10.40 -28.29
CA GLU A 155 3.20 -9.36 -28.45
C GLU A 155 3.58 -8.05 -27.77
N ARG A 156 4.15 -8.13 -26.55
CA ARG A 156 4.70 -6.96 -25.84
C ARG A 156 5.84 -7.34 -24.91
N VAL A 157 6.99 -6.74 -25.14
CA VAL A 157 8.20 -6.91 -24.32
C VAL A 157 8.48 -5.63 -23.55
N GLN A 158 8.54 -5.71 -22.21
CA GLN A 158 8.95 -4.57 -21.35
C GLN A 158 10.48 -4.50 -21.32
N VAL A 159 11.02 -3.30 -21.52
CA VAL A 159 12.45 -3.02 -21.45
C VAL A 159 12.73 -1.92 -20.44
N ASP A 160 13.80 -2.10 -19.68
CA ASP A 160 14.25 -1.14 -18.67
C ASP A 160 15.77 -1.29 -18.40
N VAL A 161 16.38 -0.23 -17.89
CA VAL A 161 17.80 -0.20 -17.55
C VAL A 161 17.96 -0.08 -16.04
N LYS A 162 18.76 -0.96 -15.47
CA LYS A 162 19.14 -0.94 -14.06
C LYS A 162 20.60 -0.59 -13.89
N VAL A 163 20.88 0.44 -13.10
CA VAL A 163 22.24 0.71 -12.62
C VAL A 163 22.64 -0.39 -11.64
N VAL A 164 23.80 -1.02 -11.86
CA VAL A 164 24.33 -2.03 -10.95
C VAL A 164 24.70 -1.38 -9.62
N PRO A 165 24.30 -1.96 -8.47
CA PRO A 165 24.62 -1.39 -7.17
C PRO A 165 26.13 -1.24 -6.95
N ARG A 166 26.55 -0.09 -6.46
CA ARG A 166 27.96 0.20 -6.17
C ARG A 166 28.61 -0.81 -5.21
N SER A 167 27.81 -1.34 -4.28
CA SER A 167 28.26 -2.34 -3.30
C SER A 167 28.71 -3.66 -3.92
N CYS A 168 28.39 -3.91 -5.19
CA CYS A 168 28.75 -5.13 -5.92
C CYS A 168 29.89 -4.91 -6.92
N ILE A 169 30.45 -3.71 -7.00
CA ILE A 169 31.50 -3.34 -7.97
C ILE A 169 32.81 -3.11 -7.21
N ALA A 170 33.80 -3.91 -7.52
CA ALA A 170 35.11 -3.85 -6.84
C ALA A 170 35.90 -2.59 -7.18
N ASP A 171 35.82 -2.11 -8.43
CA ASP A 171 36.52 -0.90 -8.90
C ASP A 171 35.59 0.32 -8.70
N PRO A 172 36.02 1.34 -7.91
CA PRO A 172 35.23 2.55 -7.65
C PRO A 172 34.93 3.38 -8.90
N ASP A 173 35.76 3.32 -9.93
CA ASP A 173 35.59 4.10 -11.16
C ASP A 173 34.73 3.40 -12.20
N LEU A 174 34.52 2.09 -12.06
CA LEU A 174 33.71 1.29 -12.97
C LEU A 174 32.21 1.58 -12.74
N ARG A 175 31.47 1.81 -13.83
CA ARG A 175 30.03 1.88 -13.85
C ARG A 175 29.50 0.79 -14.74
N LEU A 176 28.50 0.06 -14.25
CA LEU A 176 27.90 -1.05 -14.96
C LEU A 176 26.39 -0.88 -15.02
N PHE A 177 25.81 -1.22 -16.16
CA PHE A 177 24.39 -1.13 -16.41
C PHE A 177 23.85 -2.47 -16.90
N GLN A 178 22.74 -2.91 -16.32
CA GLN A 178 22.00 -4.08 -16.76
C GLN A 178 20.81 -3.61 -17.60
N TYR A 179 20.81 -3.93 -18.87
CA TYR A 179 19.65 -3.82 -19.73
C TYR A 179 18.82 -5.09 -19.61
N THR A 180 17.53 -4.93 -19.40
CA THR A 180 16.61 -6.02 -19.13
C THR A 180 15.42 -5.92 -20.04
N ALA A 181 15.10 -7.03 -20.73
CA ALA A 181 13.86 -7.22 -21.44
C ALA A 181 13.09 -8.38 -20.83
N ILE A 182 11.77 -8.27 -20.71
CA ILE A 182 10.88 -9.35 -20.27
C ILE A 182 9.64 -9.40 -21.12
N ASP A 183 9.37 -10.54 -21.74
CA ASP A 183 8.12 -10.78 -22.46
C ASP A 183 6.94 -10.83 -21.47
N GLU A 184 5.89 -10.09 -21.78
CA GLU A 184 4.74 -9.98 -20.88
C GLU A 184 3.90 -11.25 -20.81
N PHE A 185 3.90 -12.07 -21.84
CA PHE A 185 3.15 -13.32 -21.90
C PHE A 185 3.92 -14.46 -21.24
N THR A 186 5.11 -14.78 -21.75
CA THR A 186 5.91 -15.95 -21.33
C THR A 186 6.79 -15.69 -20.11
N ARG A 187 7.02 -14.44 -19.70
CA ARG A 187 8.01 -14.03 -18.70
C ARG A 187 9.45 -14.32 -19.11
N LEU A 188 9.69 -14.69 -20.35
CA LEU A 188 11.03 -14.90 -20.86
C LEU A 188 11.82 -13.61 -20.76
N ARG A 189 13.01 -13.72 -20.19
CA ARG A 189 13.90 -12.58 -19.99
C ARG A 189 15.07 -12.62 -20.94
N PHE A 190 15.57 -11.45 -21.32
CA PHE A 190 16.88 -11.24 -21.92
C PHE A 190 17.60 -10.17 -21.14
N LEU A 191 18.88 -10.41 -20.80
CA LEU A 191 19.74 -9.52 -20.03
C LEU A 191 21.01 -9.27 -20.79
N ALA A 192 21.53 -8.03 -20.77
CA ALA A 192 22.84 -7.70 -21.29
C ALA A 192 23.52 -6.64 -20.44
N ALA A 193 24.86 -6.72 -20.34
CA ALA A 193 25.71 -5.81 -19.61
C ALA A 193 26.24 -4.71 -20.54
N TYR A 194 26.26 -3.46 -20.03
CA TYR A 194 26.79 -2.31 -20.75
C TYR A 194 27.59 -1.40 -19.81
N PRO A 195 28.60 -0.68 -20.33
CA PRO A 195 29.36 0.28 -19.53
C PRO A 195 28.66 1.63 -19.38
N GLU A 196 27.61 1.88 -20.17
CA GLU A 196 26.91 3.16 -20.20
C GLU A 196 25.39 3.00 -20.39
N GLN A 197 24.65 4.01 -19.98
CA GLN A 197 23.23 4.18 -20.26
C GLN A 197 23.10 5.23 -21.36
N SER A 198 22.95 4.77 -22.61
CA SER A 198 22.89 5.63 -23.77
C SER A 198 21.92 5.08 -24.81
N THR A 199 21.54 5.94 -25.78
CA THR A 199 20.71 5.49 -26.90
C THR A 199 21.45 4.51 -27.84
N TYR A 200 22.80 4.55 -27.86
CA TYR A 200 23.62 3.59 -28.59
C TYR A 200 23.54 2.21 -27.96
N SER A 201 23.75 2.13 -26.66
CA SER A 201 23.62 0.87 -25.91
C SER A 201 22.21 0.30 -25.98
N SER A 202 21.18 1.15 -25.94
CA SER A 202 19.78 0.74 -26.06
C SER A 202 19.47 0.17 -27.45
N ALA A 203 19.98 0.80 -28.51
CA ALA A 203 19.80 0.33 -29.89
C ALA A 203 20.53 -1.01 -30.14
N ASP A 204 21.77 -1.15 -29.66
CA ASP A 204 22.51 -2.42 -29.71
C ASP A 204 21.81 -3.51 -28.93
N PHE A 205 21.32 -3.18 -27.71
CA PHE A 205 20.52 -4.11 -26.91
C PHE A 205 19.26 -4.59 -27.66
N LEU A 206 18.53 -3.68 -28.32
CA LEU A 206 17.33 -4.05 -29.09
C LEU A 206 17.66 -5.00 -30.24
N ARG A 207 18.74 -4.77 -30.98
CA ARG A 207 19.19 -5.68 -32.06
C ARG A 207 19.54 -7.06 -31.51
N LYS A 208 20.30 -7.12 -30.41
CA LYS A 208 20.66 -8.38 -29.73
C LYS A 208 19.42 -9.11 -29.19
N LEU A 209 18.51 -8.38 -28.59
CA LEU A 209 17.25 -8.88 -28.07
C LEU A 209 16.43 -9.53 -29.21
N THR A 210 16.21 -8.81 -30.29
CA THR A 210 15.42 -9.30 -31.44
C THR A 210 16.06 -10.56 -32.04
N ALA A 211 17.38 -10.57 -32.25
CA ALA A 211 18.08 -11.74 -32.76
C ALA A 211 17.99 -12.95 -31.78
N TRP A 212 18.01 -12.68 -30.46
CA TRP A 212 17.94 -13.73 -29.45
C TRP A 212 16.53 -14.35 -29.36
N TYR A 213 15.47 -13.54 -29.52
CA TYR A 213 14.08 -13.99 -29.58
C TYR A 213 13.77 -14.74 -30.89
N ALA A 214 14.26 -14.21 -32.02
CA ALA A 214 14.09 -14.84 -33.33
C ALA A 214 14.67 -16.25 -33.37
N ARG A 215 15.82 -16.49 -32.74
CA ARG A 215 16.41 -17.86 -32.62
C ARG A 215 15.54 -18.84 -31.84
N ARG A 216 14.51 -18.34 -31.15
CA ARG A 216 13.51 -19.12 -30.40
C ARG A 216 12.13 -19.11 -31.06
N GLY A 217 12.05 -18.74 -32.34
CA GLY A 217 10.80 -18.67 -33.09
C GLY A 217 9.87 -17.52 -32.66
N ILE A 218 10.33 -16.57 -31.83
CA ILE A 218 9.52 -15.47 -31.31
C ILE A 218 9.83 -14.19 -32.09
N GLN A 219 8.81 -13.59 -32.67
CA GLN A 219 8.86 -12.26 -33.27
C GLN A 219 8.37 -11.22 -32.25
N ILE A 220 9.13 -10.14 -32.08
CA ILE A 220 8.73 -9.04 -31.20
C ILE A 220 7.88 -8.06 -32.00
N GLU A 221 6.64 -7.82 -31.56
CA GLU A 221 5.72 -6.87 -32.18
C GLU A 221 5.81 -5.50 -31.52
N CYS A 222 5.90 -5.46 -30.18
CA CYS A 222 5.91 -4.22 -29.43
C CYS A 222 6.97 -4.26 -28.31
N VAL A 223 7.75 -3.18 -28.21
CA VAL A 223 8.64 -2.94 -27.08
C VAL A 223 8.09 -1.77 -26.26
N GLN A 224 7.88 -2.00 -24.97
CA GLN A 224 7.43 -0.99 -24.01
C GLN A 224 8.56 -0.56 -23.11
N THR A 225 8.85 0.76 -23.08
CA THR A 225 9.88 1.37 -22.24
C THR A 225 9.29 2.46 -21.34
N ASP A 226 10.05 2.87 -20.37
CA ASP A 226 9.81 4.14 -19.70
C ASP A 226 10.19 5.33 -20.62
N ASN A 227 10.17 6.56 -20.04
CA ASN A 227 10.51 7.76 -20.80
C ASN A 227 11.98 8.17 -20.57
N GLY A 228 12.88 7.22 -20.34
CA GLY A 228 14.31 7.46 -20.19
C GLY A 228 14.93 8.05 -21.45
N PHE A 229 15.95 8.90 -21.27
CA PHE A 229 16.65 9.58 -22.39
C PHE A 229 17.34 8.59 -23.34
N GLU A 230 17.67 7.41 -22.88
CA GLU A 230 18.23 6.31 -23.66
C GLU A 230 17.25 5.73 -24.69
N PHE A 231 15.96 5.89 -24.44
CA PHE A 231 14.88 5.35 -25.28
C PHE A 231 14.16 6.42 -26.09
N THR A 232 14.00 7.65 -25.56
CA THR A 232 13.21 8.71 -26.20
C THR A 232 13.65 10.10 -25.83
N ASN A 233 13.46 11.03 -26.77
CA ASN A 233 13.68 12.46 -26.57
C ASN A 233 12.42 13.22 -26.10
N ARG A 234 11.35 12.54 -25.77
CA ARG A 234 10.05 13.13 -25.45
C ARG A 234 10.09 14.28 -24.43
N PHE A 235 10.99 14.21 -23.45
CA PHE A 235 11.17 15.24 -22.42
C PHE A 235 12.46 16.05 -22.60
N SER A 236 13.09 15.96 -23.77
CA SER A 236 14.24 16.81 -24.08
C SER A 236 13.82 18.28 -24.19
N ASN A 237 14.60 19.18 -23.63
CA ASN A 237 14.44 20.63 -23.80
C ASN A 237 14.79 21.10 -25.21
N SER A 238 15.24 20.21 -26.10
CA SER A 238 15.53 20.53 -27.49
C SER A 238 14.23 20.75 -28.26
N LYS A 239 14.12 21.89 -28.96
CA LYS A 239 13.02 22.18 -29.86
C LYS A 239 13.01 21.30 -31.13
N ARG A 240 14.03 20.46 -31.33
CA ARG A 240 14.13 19.55 -32.46
C ARG A 240 13.46 18.22 -32.08
N ASP A 241 12.43 17.85 -32.79
CA ASP A 241 11.76 16.55 -32.68
C ASP A 241 12.63 15.48 -33.39
N LEU A 242 13.77 15.16 -32.77
CA LEU A 242 14.72 14.19 -33.29
C LEU A 242 14.46 12.85 -32.61
N GLN A 243 14.14 11.85 -33.43
CA GLN A 243 14.07 10.47 -32.99
C GLN A 243 15.43 10.00 -32.45
N THR A 244 15.41 9.28 -31.34
CA THR A 244 16.61 8.63 -30.82
C THR A 244 17.07 7.49 -31.73
N LEU A 245 18.32 7.06 -31.55
CA LEU A 245 18.82 5.88 -32.28
C LEU A 245 17.99 4.62 -31.94
N PHE A 246 17.51 4.51 -30.70
CA PHE A 246 16.62 3.42 -30.28
C PHE A 246 15.31 3.43 -31.07
N GLU A 247 14.65 4.59 -31.17
CA GLU A 247 13.39 4.71 -31.93
C GLU A 247 13.57 4.41 -33.42
N LYS A 248 14.69 4.87 -34.03
CA LYS A 248 15.05 4.53 -35.42
C LYS A 248 15.26 3.02 -35.58
N THR A 249 16.02 2.40 -34.67
CA THR A 249 16.29 0.97 -34.70
C THR A 249 14.99 0.15 -34.53
N ALA A 250 14.10 0.58 -33.67
CA ALA A 250 12.79 -0.08 -33.52
C ALA A 250 11.97 0.00 -34.81
N ALA A 251 11.96 1.16 -35.48
CA ALA A 251 11.29 1.32 -36.76
C ALA A 251 11.93 0.46 -37.88
N GLU A 252 13.28 0.42 -37.97
CA GLU A 252 14.02 -0.44 -38.92
C GLU A 252 13.70 -1.94 -38.74
N LEU A 253 13.50 -2.37 -37.48
CA LEU A 253 13.16 -3.76 -37.14
C LEU A 253 11.64 -4.05 -37.24
N GLY A 254 10.82 -3.06 -37.60
CA GLY A 254 9.36 -3.19 -37.67
C GLY A 254 8.69 -3.38 -36.31
N ILE A 255 9.34 -2.96 -35.22
CA ILE A 255 8.87 -3.11 -33.85
C ILE A 255 8.17 -1.83 -33.41
N GLN A 256 6.95 -1.94 -32.89
CA GLN A 256 6.24 -0.81 -32.30
C GLN A 256 6.90 -0.38 -30.98
N HIS A 257 7.32 0.88 -30.86
CA HIS A 257 7.79 1.45 -29.60
C HIS A 257 6.65 2.10 -28.84
N LYS A 258 6.36 1.60 -27.63
CA LYS A 258 5.31 2.08 -26.74
C LYS A 258 5.92 2.69 -25.47
N LEU A 259 5.66 3.97 -25.26
CA LEU A 259 6.08 4.65 -24.02
C LEU A 259 5.02 4.49 -22.94
N ILE A 260 5.44 4.25 -21.70
CA ILE A 260 4.53 4.31 -20.56
C ILE A 260 4.06 5.75 -20.33
N ARG A 261 2.89 5.91 -19.70
CA ARG A 261 2.43 7.23 -19.28
C ARG A 261 3.36 7.78 -18.22
N PRO A 262 3.70 9.09 -18.28
CA PRO A 262 4.50 9.72 -17.23
C PRO A 262 3.91 9.47 -15.84
N TYR A 263 4.76 9.29 -14.85
CA TYR A 263 4.39 9.03 -13.45
C TYR A 263 3.50 7.78 -13.23
N THR A 264 3.55 6.81 -14.16
CA THR A 264 2.77 5.57 -14.05
C THR A 264 3.67 4.32 -14.11
N PRO A 265 4.52 4.08 -13.09
CA PRO A 265 5.47 2.97 -13.08
C PRO A 265 4.80 1.59 -13.19
N ARG A 266 3.54 1.48 -12.82
CA ARG A 266 2.78 0.21 -12.88
C ARG A 266 2.76 -0.43 -14.27
N HIS A 267 2.96 0.35 -15.32
CA HIS A 267 2.97 -0.16 -16.69
C HIS A 267 4.23 -1.01 -16.98
N ASN A 268 5.36 -0.73 -16.32
CA ASN A 268 6.61 -1.51 -16.41
C ASN A 268 6.80 -2.49 -15.24
N GLY A 269 5.73 -2.84 -14.55
CA GLY A 269 5.77 -3.58 -13.29
C GLY A 269 6.38 -4.99 -13.38
N LYS A 270 6.43 -5.62 -14.57
CA LYS A 270 7.05 -6.94 -14.73
C LYS A 270 8.57 -6.85 -14.72
N VAL A 271 9.12 -5.88 -15.46
CA VAL A 271 10.57 -5.64 -15.46
C VAL A 271 11.05 -5.09 -14.12
N GLU A 272 10.31 -4.17 -13.49
CA GLU A 272 10.63 -3.68 -12.15
C GLU A 272 10.64 -4.80 -11.09
N ARG A 273 9.67 -5.72 -11.16
CA ARG A 273 9.64 -6.90 -10.30
C ARG A 273 10.86 -7.79 -10.54
N SER A 274 11.26 -7.99 -11.80
CA SER A 274 12.44 -8.76 -12.11
C SER A 274 13.71 -8.14 -11.53
N HIS A 275 13.87 -6.82 -11.60
CA HIS A 275 14.98 -6.09 -10.97
C HIS A 275 15.01 -6.26 -9.45
N ARG A 276 13.84 -6.35 -8.80
CA ARG A 276 13.76 -6.62 -7.36
C ARG A 276 14.21 -8.03 -7.00
N GLU A 277 13.88 -9.01 -7.84
CA GLU A 277 14.38 -10.39 -7.65
C GLU A 277 15.88 -10.48 -7.94
N ASP A 278 16.40 -9.76 -8.96
CA ASP A 278 17.84 -9.66 -9.23
C ASP A 278 18.60 -9.06 -8.03
N GLN A 279 18.02 -8.04 -7.38
CA GLN A 279 18.61 -7.45 -6.18
C GLN A 279 18.82 -8.47 -5.06
N LYS A 280 17.85 -9.38 -4.88
CA LYS A 280 17.87 -10.38 -3.81
C LYS A 280 18.71 -11.60 -4.14
N ARG A 281 18.72 -12.06 -5.39
CA ARG A 281 19.26 -13.36 -5.78
C ARG A 281 20.58 -13.27 -6.51
N PHE A 282 20.89 -12.11 -7.07
CA PHE A 282 22.10 -11.90 -7.87
C PHE A 282 23.00 -10.86 -7.22
N TYR A 283 22.56 -9.62 -7.09
CA TYR A 283 23.39 -8.55 -6.58
C TYR A 283 23.77 -8.68 -5.09
N SER A 284 22.97 -9.37 -4.29
CA SER A 284 23.31 -9.59 -2.87
C SER A 284 24.43 -10.64 -2.64
N CYS A 285 24.81 -11.38 -3.68
CA CYS A 285 25.69 -12.56 -3.56
C CYS A 285 26.86 -12.55 -4.53
N HIS A 286 27.00 -11.49 -5.35
CA HIS A 286 28.03 -11.42 -6.41
C HIS A 286 28.75 -10.08 -6.38
N ASP A 287 30.05 -10.13 -6.63
CA ASP A 287 30.91 -8.98 -6.87
C ASP A 287 31.43 -9.00 -8.30
N PHE A 288 31.61 -7.81 -8.91
CA PHE A 288 31.99 -7.64 -10.31
C PHE A 288 33.29 -6.84 -10.40
N TYR A 289 34.24 -7.41 -11.12
CA TYR A 289 35.58 -6.84 -11.27
C TYR A 289 35.80 -6.11 -12.61
N SER A 290 34.97 -6.46 -13.61
CA SER A 290 35.05 -5.86 -14.95
C SER A 290 33.67 -6.00 -15.66
N LEU A 291 33.54 -5.32 -16.82
CA LEU A 291 32.38 -5.48 -17.68
C LEU A 291 32.21 -6.93 -18.19
N ASP A 292 33.35 -7.56 -18.59
CA ASP A 292 33.34 -8.94 -19.09
C ASP A 292 32.97 -9.95 -18.00
N ASP A 293 33.48 -9.74 -16.78
CA ASP A 293 33.11 -10.57 -15.64
C ASP A 293 31.63 -10.43 -15.34
N PHE A 294 31.14 -9.19 -15.26
CA PHE A 294 29.70 -8.95 -15.07
C PHE A 294 28.85 -9.60 -16.18
N ALA A 295 29.25 -9.47 -17.44
CA ALA A 295 28.53 -10.06 -18.57
C ALA A 295 28.47 -11.60 -18.48
N LYS A 296 29.56 -12.26 -18.07
CA LYS A 296 29.61 -13.72 -17.87
C LYS A 296 28.69 -14.16 -16.73
N GLN A 297 28.77 -13.51 -15.58
CA GLN A 297 27.92 -13.81 -14.42
C GLN A 297 26.45 -13.55 -14.74
N LEU A 298 26.14 -12.45 -15.46
CA LEU A 298 24.80 -12.09 -15.87
C LEU A 298 24.19 -13.12 -16.85
N ALA A 299 24.99 -13.70 -17.75
CA ALA A 299 24.57 -14.75 -18.67
C ALA A 299 24.16 -16.03 -17.93
N VAL A 300 24.93 -16.41 -16.90
CA VAL A 300 24.56 -17.54 -16.02
C VAL A 300 23.27 -17.24 -15.28
N HIS A 301 23.15 -16.03 -14.70
CA HIS A 301 21.92 -15.62 -14.02
C HIS A 301 20.70 -15.60 -14.94
N LEU A 302 20.87 -15.14 -16.18
CA LEU A 302 19.82 -15.19 -17.21
C LEU A 302 19.32 -16.63 -17.46
N SER A 303 20.27 -17.56 -17.64
CA SER A 303 19.93 -18.97 -17.81
C SER A 303 19.17 -19.52 -16.61
N LEU A 304 19.67 -19.28 -15.39
CA LEU A 304 19.00 -19.72 -14.18
C LEU A 304 17.58 -19.13 -14.07
N SER A 305 17.43 -17.83 -14.29
CA SER A 305 16.13 -17.15 -14.14
C SER A 305 15.07 -17.62 -15.12
N ASN A 306 15.47 -17.98 -16.35
CA ASN A 306 14.55 -18.48 -17.37
C ASN A 306 14.19 -19.97 -17.19
N ASN A 307 14.92 -20.70 -16.35
CA ASN A 307 14.62 -22.09 -15.99
C ASN A 307 13.93 -22.23 -14.62
N LEU A 308 13.63 -21.11 -13.92
CA LEU A 308 12.92 -21.19 -12.65
C LEU A 308 11.41 -21.28 -12.85
N PRO A 309 10.73 -22.26 -12.20
CA PRO A 309 9.27 -22.37 -12.23
C PRO A 309 8.59 -21.11 -11.67
N MET A 310 7.54 -20.64 -12.34
CA MET A 310 6.80 -19.44 -11.95
C MET A 310 5.31 -19.75 -11.79
N ARG A 311 4.73 -19.29 -10.66
CA ARG A 311 3.29 -19.46 -10.39
C ARG A 311 2.39 -18.92 -11.52
N PRO A 312 2.65 -17.76 -12.16
CA PRO A 312 1.84 -17.25 -13.26
C PRO A 312 1.87 -18.10 -14.53
N LEU A 313 2.86 -19.00 -14.64
CA LEU A 313 3.03 -19.93 -15.76
C LEU A 313 2.64 -21.37 -15.36
N HIS A 314 1.72 -21.53 -14.40
CA HIS A 314 1.28 -22.85 -13.91
C HIS A 314 2.44 -23.70 -13.36
N TRP A 315 3.44 -23.06 -12.75
CA TRP A 315 4.68 -23.68 -12.24
C TRP A 315 5.62 -24.22 -13.33
N LEU A 316 5.41 -23.84 -14.59
CA LEU A 316 6.41 -24.03 -15.64
C LEU A 316 7.45 -22.89 -15.57
N SER A 317 8.66 -23.16 -16.02
CA SER A 317 9.64 -22.11 -16.29
C SER A 317 9.30 -21.36 -17.58
N PRO A 318 9.81 -20.14 -17.79
CA PRO A 318 9.64 -19.41 -19.04
C PRO A 318 10.03 -20.23 -20.28
N ILE A 319 11.12 -21.02 -20.21
CA ILE A 319 11.58 -21.87 -21.31
C ILE A 319 10.62 -23.04 -21.55
N GLU A 320 10.14 -23.72 -20.52
CA GLU A 320 9.16 -24.80 -20.66
C GLU A 320 7.83 -24.28 -21.19
N PHE A 321 7.43 -23.09 -20.75
CA PHE A 321 6.16 -22.48 -21.17
C PHE A 321 6.17 -22.10 -22.66
N ILE A 322 7.31 -21.60 -23.18
CA ILE A 322 7.44 -21.24 -24.60
C ILE A 322 7.25 -22.45 -25.53
N VAL A 323 7.77 -23.62 -25.16
CA VAL A 323 7.66 -24.84 -25.98
C VAL A 323 6.21 -25.16 -26.34
N GLN A 324 5.25 -24.64 -25.60
CA GLN A 324 3.82 -24.85 -25.89
C GLN A 324 3.30 -23.95 -27.04
N TYR A 325 4.08 -22.94 -27.48
CA TYR A 325 3.64 -21.89 -28.40
C TYR A 325 4.56 -21.70 -29.61
N VAL A 326 5.68 -22.40 -29.68
CA VAL A 326 6.70 -22.30 -30.78
C VAL A 326 6.93 -23.64 -31.45
#